data_4adc0f35226898be7d4b988c5f4ddabd
#
_entry.id   4adc0f35226898be7d4b988c5f4ddabd
#
_cell.length_a   1.000
_cell.length_b   1.000
_cell.length_c   1.000
_cell.angle_alpha   90.00
_cell.angle_beta   90.00
_cell.angle_gamma   90.00
#
_symmetry.space_group_name_H-M   'P 1'
#
loop_
_entity.id
_entity.type
_entity.pdbx_description
1 polymer ?
#
loop_
_entity_poly.entity_id
_entity_poly.type
_entity_poly.pdbx_seq_one_letter_code
_entity_poly.pdbx_strand_id
1 'polypeptide(L)'
;MSSKPLHLGKSIIVSAPSGAGKTTIVHRLMAEIPELAFSISACSRSARPMEKNGKDYYFLGVEGFKKAIENQEFIEWEEVYTDHYYGTLRHEVQRLWDEGKVVIFDVDVVGGLNLKSLFKEHALSVFIKPPSVEILEKRLRARETESEERIALRIKKASWELSQADSFDV
;
A
#
# COMPACT_ATOMS: atom_id res chain seq x y z
N MET A 1 4.81 1.07 26.30
CA MET A 1 3.39 1.45 26.50
C MET A 1 2.57 0.54 25.58
N SER A 2 1.59 -0.19 26.12
CA SER A 2 0.74 -1.06 25.28
C SER A 2 -0.07 -0.21 24.31
N SER A 3 0.07 -0.45 23.01
CA SER A 3 -0.74 0.25 22.01
C SER A 3 -2.23 -0.05 22.27
N LYS A 4 -3.06 1.00 22.27
CA LYS A 4 -4.51 0.86 22.41
C LYS A 4 -5.02 -0.11 21.33
N PRO A 5 -5.91 -1.08 21.66
CA PRO A 5 -6.47 -1.94 20.63
C PRO A 5 -7.20 -1.11 19.57
N LEU A 6 -7.05 -1.50 18.29
CA LEU A 6 -7.78 -0.86 17.19
C LEU A 6 -9.27 -1.22 17.29
N HIS A 7 -10.12 -0.21 17.14
CA HIS A 7 -11.54 -0.43 16.91
C HIS A 7 -11.73 -0.65 15.40
N LEU A 8 -11.92 -1.90 14.97
CA LEU A 8 -11.96 -2.27 13.55
C LEU A 8 -13.24 -1.78 12.87
N GLY A 9 -13.08 -0.95 11.85
CA GLY A 9 -14.12 -0.57 10.91
C GLY A 9 -14.01 -1.34 9.59
N LYS A 10 -14.86 -0.99 8.61
CA LYS A 10 -14.84 -1.62 7.28
C LYS A 10 -13.66 -1.12 6.44
N SER A 11 -13.06 -2.03 5.65
CA SER A 11 -11.90 -1.74 4.82
C SER A 11 -11.96 -2.41 3.47
N ILE A 12 -11.27 -1.82 2.48
CA ILE A 12 -10.96 -2.42 1.19
C ILE A 12 -9.44 -2.40 1.02
N ILE A 13 -8.83 -3.55 0.82
CA ILE A 13 -7.40 -3.69 0.60
C ILE A 13 -7.19 -3.96 -0.88
N VAL A 14 -6.53 -3.04 -1.58
CA VAL A 14 -6.23 -3.19 -3.01
C VAL A 14 -4.74 -3.46 -3.16
N SER A 15 -4.41 -4.59 -3.76
CA SER A 15 -3.04 -5.00 -4.03
C SER A 15 -2.84 -5.38 -5.49
N ALA A 16 -1.64 -5.20 -5.98
CA ALA A 16 -1.27 -5.54 -7.35
C ALA A 16 0.25 -5.53 -7.50
N PRO A 17 0.79 -6.21 -8.52
CA PRO A 17 2.17 -6.02 -8.92
C PRO A 17 2.46 -4.55 -9.32
N SER A 18 3.70 -4.13 -9.09
CA SER A 18 4.14 -2.78 -9.48
C SER A 18 3.89 -2.53 -10.98
N GLY A 19 3.20 -1.43 -11.30
CA GLY A 19 2.86 -1.09 -12.69
C GLY A 19 1.51 -1.64 -13.20
N ALA A 20 0.77 -2.39 -12.40
CA ALA A 20 -0.54 -2.94 -12.78
C ALA A 20 -1.65 -1.87 -12.95
N GLY A 21 -1.46 -0.65 -12.41
CA GLY A 21 -2.45 0.43 -12.48
C GLY A 21 -3.30 0.59 -11.22
N LYS A 22 -2.88 0.00 -10.10
CA LYS A 22 -3.57 -0.01 -8.81
C LYS A 22 -4.04 1.39 -8.38
N THR A 23 -3.15 2.36 -8.29
CA THR A 23 -3.45 3.73 -7.85
C THR A 23 -4.51 4.42 -8.74
N THR A 24 -4.49 4.16 -10.04
CA THR A 24 -5.50 4.70 -10.98
C THR A 24 -6.89 4.16 -10.65
N ILE A 25 -6.99 2.87 -10.35
CA ILE A 25 -8.25 2.20 -9.99
C ILE A 25 -8.74 2.70 -8.63
N VAL A 26 -7.85 2.79 -7.64
CA VAL A 26 -8.18 3.32 -6.29
C VAL A 26 -8.72 4.74 -6.38
N HIS A 27 -8.06 5.64 -7.13
CA HIS A 27 -8.53 7.02 -7.31
C HIS A 27 -9.89 7.07 -8.00
N ARG A 28 -10.15 6.18 -8.96
CA ARG A 28 -11.44 6.11 -9.64
C ARG A 28 -12.54 5.66 -8.69
N LEU A 29 -12.31 4.62 -7.89
CA LEU A 29 -13.25 4.16 -6.87
C LEU A 29 -13.59 5.26 -5.87
N MET A 30 -12.59 5.99 -5.38
CA MET A 30 -12.79 7.09 -4.45
C MET A 30 -13.59 8.25 -5.04
N ALA A 31 -13.48 8.48 -6.35
CA ALA A 31 -14.26 9.51 -7.03
C ALA A 31 -15.74 9.11 -7.20
N GLU A 32 -16.04 7.82 -7.25
CA GLU A 32 -17.39 7.28 -7.45
C GLU A 32 -18.10 6.91 -6.15
N ILE A 33 -17.35 6.63 -5.08
CA ILE A 33 -17.90 6.15 -3.79
C ILE A 33 -17.46 7.10 -2.66
N PRO A 34 -18.32 8.07 -2.28
CA PRO A 34 -17.97 9.10 -1.28
C PRO A 34 -17.70 8.57 0.14
N GLU A 35 -18.16 7.35 0.44
CA GLU A 35 -17.93 6.70 1.72
C GLU A 35 -16.50 6.20 1.87
N LEU A 36 -15.75 6.03 0.75
CA LEU A 36 -14.36 5.62 0.77
C LEU A 36 -13.46 6.75 1.25
N ALA A 37 -12.48 6.41 2.07
CA ALA A 37 -11.41 7.30 2.47
C ALA A 37 -10.05 6.61 2.32
N PHE A 38 -9.09 7.30 1.70
CA PHE A 38 -7.77 6.76 1.45
C PHE A 38 -6.93 6.76 2.73
N SER A 39 -6.34 5.62 3.05
CA SER A 39 -5.32 5.53 4.10
C SER A 39 -3.99 6.01 3.53
N ILE A 40 -3.53 7.17 3.98
CA ILE A 40 -2.24 7.72 3.57
C ILE A 40 -1.13 6.90 4.24
N SER A 41 -0.34 6.18 3.44
CA SER A 41 0.78 5.40 3.93
C SER A 41 1.96 6.29 4.34
N ALA A 42 2.78 5.81 5.27
CA ALA A 42 4.09 6.41 5.54
C ALA A 42 5.18 5.72 4.72
N CYS A 43 6.24 6.46 4.41
CA CYS A 43 7.44 5.89 3.79
C CYS A 43 8.72 6.56 4.29
N SER A 44 9.85 5.84 4.14
CA SER A 44 11.17 6.34 4.54
C SER A 44 11.88 7.15 3.46
N ARG A 45 11.47 7.02 2.19
CA ARG A 45 12.08 7.76 1.08
C ARG A 45 11.71 9.25 1.09
N SER A 46 12.50 10.04 0.41
CA SER A 46 12.16 11.45 0.13
C SER A 46 10.98 11.56 -0.85
N ALA A 47 10.26 12.67 -0.76
CA ALA A 47 9.19 13.00 -1.69
C ALA A 47 9.74 13.23 -3.10
N ARG A 48 9.01 12.80 -4.13
CA ARG A 48 9.26 13.16 -5.52
C ARG A 48 8.76 14.60 -5.77
N PRO A 49 9.21 15.28 -6.86
CA PRO A 49 8.89 16.70 -7.09
C PRO A 49 7.40 17.07 -7.06
N MET A 50 6.51 16.13 -7.43
CA MET A 50 5.06 16.36 -7.46
C MET A 50 4.32 15.83 -6.24
N GLU A 51 5.01 15.08 -5.36
CA GLU A 51 4.40 14.48 -4.17
C GLU A 51 4.37 15.47 -2.99
N LYS A 52 3.30 15.40 -2.20
CA LYS A 52 3.07 16.27 -1.04
C LYS A 52 2.93 15.44 0.23
N ASN A 53 3.67 15.85 1.28
CA ASN A 53 3.57 15.24 2.59
C ASN A 53 2.14 15.37 3.16
N GLY A 54 1.63 14.30 3.74
CA GLY A 54 0.28 14.25 4.30
C GLY A 54 -0.85 14.18 3.25
N LYS A 55 -0.49 14.03 1.97
CA LYS A 55 -1.45 13.84 0.87
C LYS A 55 -1.14 12.56 0.08
N ASP A 56 0.08 12.44 -0.43
CA ASP A 56 0.51 11.25 -1.20
C ASP A 56 1.12 10.20 -0.26
N TYR A 57 1.97 10.65 0.65
CA TYR A 57 2.57 9.86 1.73
C TYR A 57 2.87 10.76 2.93
N TYR A 58 3.07 10.11 4.11
CA TYR A 58 3.81 10.70 5.21
C TYR A 58 5.29 10.36 5.03
N PHE A 59 6.13 11.33 4.62
CA PHE A 59 7.55 11.15 4.36
C PHE A 59 8.33 11.31 5.67
N LEU A 60 8.67 10.19 6.33
CA LEU A 60 9.26 10.19 7.66
C LEU A 60 10.80 10.18 7.64
N GLY A 61 11.42 9.87 6.49
CA GLY A 61 12.83 9.53 6.45
C GLY A 61 13.13 8.19 7.13
N VAL A 62 14.36 7.68 6.99
CA VAL A 62 14.74 6.37 7.55
C VAL A 62 14.67 6.38 9.07
N GLU A 63 15.30 7.38 9.71
CA GLU A 63 15.34 7.50 11.17
C GLU A 63 13.95 7.73 11.79
N GLY A 64 13.14 8.60 11.18
CA GLY A 64 11.76 8.83 11.63
C GLY A 64 10.90 7.58 11.51
N PHE A 65 11.08 6.82 10.43
CA PHE A 65 10.34 5.56 10.23
C PHE A 65 10.74 4.51 11.27
N LYS A 66 12.04 4.30 11.51
CA LYS A 66 12.54 3.37 12.53
C LYS A 66 12.03 3.74 13.92
N LYS A 67 12.03 5.03 14.27
CA LYS A 67 11.46 5.51 15.54
C LYS A 67 9.95 5.23 15.64
N ALA A 68 9.20 5.40 14.57
CA ALA A 68 7.77 5.06 14.55
C ALA A 68 7.52 3.55 14.72
N ILE A 69 8.41 2.69 14.19
CA ILE A 69 8.39 1.24 14.46
C ILE A 69 8.58 0.96 15.95
N GLU A 70 9.61 1.54 16.56
CA GLU A 70 9.90 1.38 17.99
C GLU A 70 8.72 1.82 18.88
N ASN A 71 8.04 2.90 18.47
CA ASN A 71 6.84 3.43 19.14
C ASN A 71 5.57 2.61 18.85
N GLN A 72 5.62 1.56 18.00
CA GLN A 72 4.47 0.76 17.59
C GLN A 72 3.35 1.58 16.92
N GLU A 73 3.72 2.60 16.14
CA GLU A 73 2.80 3.50 15.46
C GLU A 73 2.17 2.90 14.20
N PHE A 74 2.71 1.78 13.70
CA PHE A 74 2.21 1.10 12.50
C PHE A 74 1.21 -0.02 12.81
N ILE A 75 0.25 -0.21 11.92
CA ILE A 75 -0.59 -1.42 11.83
C ILE A 75 0.23 -2.55 11.20
N GLU A 76 0.88 -2.23 10.08
CA GLU A 76 1.81 -3.07 9.34
C GLU A 76 2.90 -2.18 8.72
N TRP A 77 4.05 -2.75 8.47
CA TRP A 77 5.13 -2.11 7.72
C TRP A 77 6.02 -3.16 7.07
N GLU A 78 6.73 -2.77 6.01
CA GLU A 78 7.65 -3.64 5.27
C GLU A 78 8.89 -2.86 4.85
N GLU A 79 10.04 -3.52 4.88
CA GLU A 79 11.24 -3.08 4.19
C GLU A 79 11.26 -3.68 2.79
N VAL A 80 10.81 -2.92 1.80
CA VAL A 80 10.71 -3.37 0.40
C VAL A 80 12.09 -3.50 -0.27
N TYR A 81 13.00 -2.61 0.08
CA TYR A 81 14.43 -2.61 -0.27
C TYR A 81 15.21 -2.04 0.91
N THR A 82 16.52 -2.28 0.96
CA THR A 82 17.39 -1.76 2.04
C THR A 82 17.11 -0.28 2.31
N ASP A 83 16.74 0.04 3.55
CA ASP A 83 16.34 1.37 4.04
C ASP A 83 15.14 2.01 3.32
N HIS A 84 14.37 1.24 2.54
CA HIS A 84 13.14 1.69 1.92
C HIS A 84 11.94 1.02 2.57
N TYR A 85 11.38 1.70 3.56
CA TYR A 85 10.25 1.26 4.36
C TYR A 85 8.95 1.88 3.87
N TYR A 86 7.87 1.11 3.96
CA TYR A 86 6.49 1.56 3.77
C TYR A 86 5.63 0.98 4.90
N GLY A 87 4.60 1.71 5.32
CA GLY A 87 3.74 1.22 6.39
C GLY A 87 2.46 2.03 6.56
N THR A 88 1.52 1.42 7.26
CA THR A 88 0.19 1.96 7.52
C THR A 88 0.11 2.45 8.96
N LEU A 89 -0.10 3.76 9.13
CA LEU A 89 -0.13 4.40 10.45
C LEU A 89 -1.46 4.11 11.18
N ARG A 90 -1.36 3.64 12.43
CA ARG A 90 -2.53 3.32 13.29
C ARG A 90 -3.47 4.50 13.48
N HIS A 91 -2.92 5.66 13.80
CA HIS A 91 -3.71 6.84 14.10
C HIS A 91 -4.50 7.34 12.89
N GLU A 92 -3.94 7.22 11.68
CA GLU A 92 -4.60 7.63 10.44
C GLU A 92 -5.81 6.73 10.15
N VAL A 93 -5.62 5.43 10.24
CA VAL A 93 -6.69 4.45 9.99
C VAL A 93 -7.80 4.56 11.04
N GLN A 94 -7.41 4.67 12.33
CA GLN A 94 -8.38 4.81 13.42
C GLN A 94 -9.23 6.07 13.26
N ARG A 95 -8.60 7.21 12.92
CA ARG A 95 -9.30 8.46 12.64
C ARG A 95 -10.38 8.29 11.57
N LEU A 96 -10.04 7.64 10.44
CA LEU A 96 -10.98 7.41 9.34
C LEU A 96 -12.14 6.49 9.75
N TRP A 97 -11.87 5.44 10.52
CA TRP A 97 -12.94 4.59 11.04
C TRP A 97 -13.85 5.31 12.04
N ASP A 98 -13.28 6.15 12.92
CA ASP A 98 -14.03 6.96 13.87
C ASP A 98 -14.94 8.00 13.16
N GLU A 99 -14.54 8.44 11.96
CA GLU A 99 -15.36 9.27 11.06
C GLU A 99 -16.42 8.46 10.28
N GLY A 100 -16.54 7.16 10.53
CA GLY A 100 -17.51 6.27 9.86
C GLY A 100 -17.17 5.95 8.40
N LYS A 101 -15.91 6.15 7.98
CA LYS A 101 -15.46 5.86 6.61
C LYS A 101 -15.15 4.39 6.39
N VAL A 102 -15.30 3.93 5.15
CA VAL A 102 -14.71 2.68 4.67
C VAL A 102 -13.30 3.00 4.19
N VAL A 103 -12.30 2.46 4.88
CA VAL A 103 -10.90 2.77 4.58
C VAL A 103 -10.40 1.95 3.40
N ILE A 104 -9.87 2.61 2.36
CA ILE A 104 -9.24 1.95 1.23
C ILE A 104 -7.72 2.05 1.34
N PHE A 105 -7.05 0.90 1.20
CA PHE A 105 -5.60 0.74 1.24
C PHE A 105 -5.05 0.48 -0.16
N ASP A 106 -4.05 1.25 -0.58
CA ASP A 106 -3.24 1.03 -1.78
C ASP A 106 -1.87 0.52 -1.34
N VAL A 107 -1.73 -0.80 -1.18
CA VAL A 107 -0.54 -1.44 -0.63
C VAL A 107 0.03 -2.48 -1.59
N ASP A 108 1.30 -2.86 -1.39
CA ASP A 108 1.87 -3.98 -2.13
C ASP A 108 1.27 -5.33 -1.68
N VAL A 109 1.67 -6.41 -2.32
CA VAL A 109 1.06 -7.73 -2.08
C VAL A 109 1.33 -8.23 -0.66
N VAL A 110 2.53 -8.00 -0.12
CA VAL A 110 2.89 -8.44 1.25
C VAL A 110 2.09 -7.64 2.28
N GLY A 111 2.09 -6.31 2.15
CA GLY A 111 1.28 -5.44 3.01
C GLY A 111 -0.22 -5.79 2.95
N GLY A 112 -0.72 -6.12 1.75
CA GLY A 112 -2.11 -6.54 1.55
C GLY A 112 -2.46 -7.82 2.30
N LEU A 113 -1.61 -8.84 2.22
CA LEU A 113 -1.79 -10.11 2.94
C LEU A 113 -1.70 -9.91 4.46
N ASN A 114 -0.78 -9.04 4.92
CA ASN A 114 -0.67 -8.70 6.34
C ASN A 114 -1.93 -8.02 6.85
N LEU A 115 -2.45 -7.01 6.13
CA LEU A 115 -3.70 -6.33 6.49
C LEU A 115 -4.90 -7.27 6.44
N LYS A 116 -5.00 -8.15 5.43
CA LYS A 116 -6.05 -9.17 5.34
C LYS A 116 -6.06 -10.09 6.56
N SER A 117 -4.88 -10.58 6.95
CA SER A 117 -4.73 -11.45 8.13
C SER A 117 -5.15 -10.74 9.42
N LEU A 118 -4.87 -9.44 9.53
CA LEU A 118 -5.19 -8.63 10.69
C LEU A 118 -6.67 -8.26 10.78
N PHE A 119 -7.27 -7.82 9.66
CA PHE A 119 -8.65 -7.30 9.63
C PHE A 119 -9.70 -8.37 9.41
N LYS A 120 -9.30 -9.52 8.84
CA LYS A 120 -10.20 -10.67 8.61
C LYS A 120 -11.50 -10.24 7.90
N GLU A 121 -12.65 -10.57 8.51
CA GLU A 121 -13.99 -10.24 8.01
C GLU A 121 -14.32 -8.74 7.94
N HIS A 122 -13.49 -7.88 8.53
CA HIS A 122 -13.64 -6.42 8.44
C HIS A 122 -13.06 -5.83 7.16
N ALA A 123 -12.39 -6.64 6.31
CA ALA A 123 -11.79 -6.17 5.08
C ALA A 123 -12.13 -7.07 3.88
N LEU A 124 -12.43 -6.43 2.74
CA LEU A 124 -12.45 -7.07 1.44
C LEU A 124 -11.07 -6.87 0.78
N SER A 125 -10.36 -7.96 0.49
CA SER A 125 -9.07 -7.91 -0.19
C SER A 125 -9.23 -8.16 -1.69
N VAL A 126 -8.72 -7.23 -2.50
CA VAL A 126 -8.84 -7.21 -3.96
C VAL A 126 -7.46 -7.25 -4.60
N PHE A 127 -7.23 -8.20 -5.49
CA PHE A 127 -6.00 -8.29 -6.26
C PHE A 127 -6.22 -7.82 -7.70
N ILE A 128 -5.55 -6.75 -8.11
CA ILE A 128 -5.62 -6.25 -9.48
C ILE A 128 -4.60 -7.01 -10.34
N LYS A 129 -5.10 -7.87 -11.21
CA LYS A 129 -4.30 -8.64 -12.14
C LYS A 129 -4.03 -7.84 -13.42
N PRO A 130 -2.76 -7.59 -13.80
CA PRO A 130 -2.46 -7.00 -15.10
C PRO A 130 -2.85 -7.97 -16.22
N PRO A 131 -3.15 -7.50 -17.44
CA PRO A 131 -3.52 -8.37 -18.57
C PRO A 131 -2.44 -9.39 -18.90
N SER A 132 -1.15 -9.02 -18.80
CA SER A 132 0.00 -9.92 -18.93
C SER A 132 1.26 -9.33 -18.29
N VAL A 133 2.29 -10.17 -18.12
CA VAL A 133 3.62 -9.74 -17.63
C VAL A 133 4.31 -8.82 -18.62
N GLU A 134 4.13 -9.05 -19.93
CA GLU A 134 4.70 -8.22 -20.99
C GLU A 134 4.13 -6.79 -20.96
N ILE A 135 2.83 -6.66 -20.71
CA ILE A 135 2.19 -5.33 -20.53
C ILE A 135 2.72 -4.64 -19.29
N LEU A 136 2.92 -5.39 -18.20
CA LEU A 136 3.52 -4.87 -16.98
C LEU A 136 4.93 -4.33 -17.24
N GLU A 137 5.79 -5.13 -17.89
CA GLU A 137 7.14 -4.73 -18.28
C GLU A 137 7.14 -3.47 -19.14
N LYS A 138 6.29 -3.42 -20.17
CA LYS A 138 6.14 -2.25 -21.03
C LYS A 138 5.76 -1.00 -20.25
N ARG A 139 4.85 -1.12 -19.28
CA ARG A 139 4.46 -0.01 -18.41
C ARG A 139 5.58 0.44 -17.47
N LEU A 140 6.39 -0.49 -16.93
CA LEU A 140 7.54 -0.17 -16.09
C LEU A 140 8.62 0.58 -16.88
N ARG A 141 8.91 0.13 -18.11
CA ARG A 141 9.88 0.78 -19.02
C ARG A 141 9.43 2.18 -19.44
N ALA A 142 8.14 2.37 -19.71
CA ALA A 142 7.59 3.67 -20.14
C ALA A 142 7.65 4.77 -19.06
N ARG A 143 7.97 4.44 -17.82
CA ARG A 143 8.14 5.43 -16.74
C ARG A 143 9.48 6.17 -16.79
N GLU A 144 10.44 5.72 -17.60
CA GLU A 144 11.77 6.33 -17.85
C GLU A 144 12.59 6.74 -16.60
N THR A 145 12.18 6.26 -15.42
CA THR A 145 12.75 6.70 -14.13
C THR A 145 13.66 5.65 -13.50
N GLU A 146 13.87 4.49 -14.14
CA GLU A 146 14.56 3.34 -13.52
C GLU A 146 15.57 2.69 -14.45
N SER A 147 16.65 2.14 -13.86
CA SER A 147 17.63 1.35 -14.59
C SER A 147 17.07 -0.02 -15.01
N GLU A 148 17.65 -0.62 -16.07
CA GLU A 148 17.30 -1.96 -16.54
C GLU A 148 17.38 -3.02 -15.43
N GLU A 149 18.35 -2.92 -14.53
CA GLU A 149 18.52 -3.83 -13.40
C GLU A 149 17.34 -3.75 -12.42
N ARG A 150 16.85 -2.53 -12.14
CA ARG A 150 15.67 -2.32 -11.30
C ARG A 150 14.39 -2.84 -11.96
N ILE A 151 14.25 -2.66 -13.27
CA ILE A 151 13.13 -3.20 -14.04
C ILE A 151 13.14 -4.73 -13.98
N ALA A 152 14.28 -5.37 -14.21
CA ALA A 152 14.41 -6.83 -14.12
C ALA A 152 14.04 -7.36 -12.72
N LEU A 153 14.50 -6.68 -11.65
CA LEU A 153 14.15 -7.04 -10.28
C LEU A 153 12.63 -6.92 -10.02
N ARG A 154 11.99 -5.86 -10.53
CA ARG A 154 10.54 -5.68 -10.42
C ARG A 154 9.74 -6.72 -11.18
N ILE A 155 10.18 -7.11 -12.36
CA ILE A 155 9.55 -8.19 -13.16
C ILE A 155 9.64 -9.51 -12.41
N LYS A 156 10.79 -9.81 -11.82
CA LYS A 156 10.97 -11.01 -10.99
C LYS A 156 10.05 -11.00 -9.78
N LYS A 157 9.95 -9.86 -9.07
CA LYS A 157 9.03 -9.69 -7.94
C LYS A 157 7.58 -9.84 -8.41
N ALA A 158 7.20 -9.27 -9.56
CA ALA A 158 5.85 -9.34 -10.11
C ALA A 158 5.39 -10.78 -10.39
N SER A 159 6.26 -11.66 -10.84
CA SER A 159 5.92 -13.08 -11.04
C SER A 159 5.54 -13.78 -9.74
N TRP A 160 6.27 -13.49 -8.66
CA TRP A 160 5.91 -13.98 -7.33
C TRP A 160 4.60 -13.33 -6.84
N GLU A 161 4.45 -12.02 -6.99
CA GLU A 161 3.24 -11.29 -6.59
C GLU A 161 1.99 -11.83 -7.29
N LEU A 162 2.10 -12.15 -8.58
CA LEU A 162 1.01 -12.77 -9.36
C LEU A 162 0.62 -14.17 -8.83
N SER A 163 1.58 -14.94 -8.32
CA SER A 163 1.28 -16.24 -7.72
C SER A 163 0.49 -16.14 -6.41
N GLN A 164 0.43 -14.96 -5.79
CA GLN A 164 -0.33 -14.70 -4.57
C GLN A 164 -1.79 -14.27 -4.83
N ALA A 165 -2.20 -14.13 -6.08
CA ALA A 165 -3.54 -13.61 -6.43
C ALA A 165 -4.68 -14.40 -5.76
N ASP A 166 -4.58 -15.73 -5.73
CA ASP A 166 -5.60 -16.62 -5.14
C ASP A 166 -5.68 -16.52 -3.60
N SER A 167 -4.76 -15.80 -2.96
CA SER A 167 -4.79 -15.52 -1.52
C SER A 167 -5.67 -14.31 -1.16
N PHE A 168 -6.17 -13.58 -2.16
CA PHE A 168 -7.10 -12.47 -2.02
C PHE A 168 -8.55 -12.95 -2.23
N ASP A 169 -9.52 -12.14 -1.80
CA ASP A 169 -10.95 -12.53 -1.89
C ASP A 169 -11.49 -12.35 -3.31
N VAL A 170 -10.94 -11.37 -4.06
CA VAL A 170 -11.35 -11.04 -5.43
C VAL A 170 -10.12 -10.71 -6.27
#